data_f2a08dbdd4ebaa1706be97a2494b9a56
#
_entry.id   f2a08dbdd4ebaa1706be97a2494b9a56
#
_cell.length_a   1.000
_cell.length_b   1.000
_cell.length_c   1.000
_cell.angle_alpha   90.00
_cell.angle_beta   90.00
_cell.angle_gamma   90.00
#
_symmetry.space_group_name_H-M   'P 1'
#
loop_
_entity.id
_entity.type
_entity.pdbx_description
1 polymer ?
#
loop_
_entity_poly.entity_id
_entity_poly.type
_entity_poly.pdbx_seq_one_letter_code
_entity_poly.pdbx_strand_id
1 'polypeptide(L)'
;MRRRSLIQAVSVAVAAAAARLFALGPPRAAVAAPPETPGGNGMGGMMGGMGEMMQPGNMMGPMRTGMELFMRHAQIRRTVTDLPNGVRAVTESNDPQTAALIQAHVDAMYRRLDQGRAFPYPMSRSVPAMFAHSTRYQRTLETTPNGVAITETAKDPAMIAIIREHAREISGFVRDGMPAMMRGMMQ
;
A
#
# COMPACT_ATOMS: atom_id res chain seq x y z
N MET A 1 -12.35 41.45 45.16
CA MET A 1 -10.98 40.93 45.06
C MET A 1 -10.85 40.12 43.76
N ARG A 2 -10.16 40.69 42.78
CA ARG A 2 -9.98 40.08 41.43
C ARG A 2 -8.64 39.35 41.40
N ARG A 3 -8.62 38.05 41.13
CA ARG A 3 -7.39 37.32 40.81
C ARG A 3 -7.34 37.05 39.31
N ARG A 4 -6.44 37.72 38.61
CA ARG A 4 -6.07 37.47 37.22
C ARG A 4 -5.02 36.35 37.21
N SER A 5 -5.29 35.25 36.52
CA SER A 5 -4.28 34.24 36.20
C SER A 5 -3.71 34.52 34.80
N LEU A 6 -2.43 34.79 34.75
CA LEU A 6 -1.61 34.91 33.55
C LEU A 6 -1.25 33.48 33.09
N ILE A 7 -1.64 33.12 31.89
CA ILE A 7 -1.11 31.92 31.20
C ILE A 7 -0.02 32.41 30.28
N GLN A 8 1.21 32.05 30.60
CA GLN A 8 2.38 32.26 29.73
C GLN A 8 2.42 31.17 28.66
N ALA A 9 2.37 31.59 27.40
CA ALA A 9 2.65 30.74 26.25
C ALA A 9 4.17 30.61 26.08
N VAL A 10 4.69 29.40 26.17
CA VAL A 10 6.08 29.08 25.83
C VAL A 10 6.12 28.57 24.39
N SER A 11 6.58 29.41 23.49
CA SER A 11 6.91 29.01 22.12
C SER A 11 8.34 28.46 22.10
N VAL A 12 8.49 27.18 21.77
CA VAL A 12 9.80 26.58 21.47
C VAL A 12 9.93 26.45 19.97
N ALA A 13 10.73 27.33 19.36
CA ALA A 13 11.17 27.20 18.00
C ALA A 13 12.45 26.34 17.97
N VAL A 14 12.41 25.18 17.36
CA VAL A 14 13.59 24.38 17.05
C VAL A 14 13.88 24.52 15.56
N ALA A 15 14.88 25.34 15.24
CA ALA A 15 15.48 25.42 13.91
C ALA A 15 16.58 24.35 13.81
N ALA A 16 16.39 23.31 13.01
CA ALA A 16 17.42 22.35 12.64
C ALA A 16 17.91 22.67 11.23
N ALA A 17 19.08 23.30 11.13
CA ALA A 17 19.82 23.45 9.88
C ALA A 17 20.60 22.15 9.61
N ALA A 18 20.20 21.37 8.59
CA ALA A 18 20.96 20.25 8.09
C ALA A 18 21.78 20.69 6.88
N ALA A 19 23.08 20.87 7.06
CA ALA A 19 24.04 21.06 5.99
C ALA A 19 24.23 19.75 5.22
N ARG A 20 23.89 19.74 3.92
CA ARG A 20 24.19 18.63 3.01
C ARG A 20 25.59 18.81 2.44
N LEU A 21 26.54 17.98 2.87
CA LEU A 21 27.79 17.78 2.14
C LEU A 21 27.51 16.95 0.88
N PHE A 22 27.71 17.57 -0.30
CA PHE A 22 27.78 16.86 -1.57
C PHE A 22 29.15 16.19 -1.67
N ALA A 23 29.22 14.87 -1.55
CA ALA A 23 30.37 14.07 -1.93
C ALA A 23 30.31 13.82 -3.43
N LEU A 24 31.18 14.42 -4.19
CA LEU A 24 31.45 14.12 -5.60
C LEU A 24 32.15 12.76 -5.68
N GLY A 25 31.43 11.72 -6.15
CA GLY A 25 32.02 10.44 -6.51
C GLY A 25 32.75 10.50 -7.86
N PRO A 26 33.74 9.63 -8.10
CA PRO A 26 34.53 9.63 -9.32
C PRO A 26 33.68 9.29 -10.56
N PRO A 27 34.06 9.79 -11.76
CA PRO A 27 33.31 9.52 -12.98
C PRO A 27 33.36 8.03 -13.34
N ARG A 28 32.18 7.47 -13.56
CA ARG A 28 32.00 6.08 -14.00
C ARG A 28 32.39 5.98 -15.46
N ALA A 29 33.36 5.13 -15.80
CA ALA A 29 33.79 4.86 -17.15
C ALA A 29 32.61 4.37 -18.02
N ALA A 30 32.44 4.98 -19.19
CA ALA A 30 31.46 4.58 -20.18
C ALA A 30 31.84 3.19 -20.73
N VAL A 31 30.98 2.21 -20.50
CA VAL A 31 31.06 0.90 -21.17
C VAL A 31 30.46 1.08 -22.56
N ALA A 32 31.25 0.81 -23.59
CA ALA A 32 30.83 0.86 -24.99
C ALA A 32 29.71 -0.12 -25.25
N ALA A 33 28.66 0.32 -25.94
CA ALA A 33 27.57 -0.53 -26.41
C ALA A 33 28.06 -1.47 -27.51
N PRO A 34 27.57 -2.73 -27.56
CA PRO A 34 27.86 -3.65 -28.67
C PRO A 34 27.18 -3.18 -29.97
N PRO A 35 27.72 -3.54 -31.14
CA PRO A 35 27.21 -3.06 -32.44
C PRO A 35 25.83 -3.62 -32.76
N GLU A 36 24.96 -2.74 -33.27
CA GLU A 36 23.63 -3.10 -33.77
C GLU A 36 23.73 -3.89 -35.07
N THR A 37 23.10 -5.04 -35.10
CA THR A 37 22.86 -5.80 -36.34
C THR A 37 21.63 -5.25 -37.05
N PRO A 38 21.71 -4.86 -38.35
CA PRO A 38 20.54 -4.45 -39.12
C PRO A 38 19.83 -5.64 -39.74
N GLY A 39 18.52 -5.69 -39.62
CA GLY A 39 17.69 -6.44 -40.53
C GLY A 39 16.78 -7.50 -39.94
N GLY A 40 15.49 -7.18 -39.92
CA GLY A 40 14.39 -8.11 -39.62
C GLY A 40 13.04 -7.41 -39.59
N ASN A 41 12.49 -7.12 -40.78
CA ASN A 41 11.06 -6.79 -40.93
C ASN A 41 10.23 -7.98 -40.46
N GLY A 42 9.51 -7.84 -39.34
CA GLY A 42 8.62 -8.87 -38.83
C GLY A 42 7.39 -8.22 -38.19
N MET A 43 6.23 -8.41 -38.80
CA MET A 43 4.89 -8.16 -38.25
C MET A 43 4.78 -8.72 -36.82
N GLY A 44 4.80 -7.88 -35.79
CA GLY A 44 4.74 -8.30 -34.40
C GLY A 44 4.24 -7.24 -33.42
N GLY A 45 3.55 -6.21 -33.93
CA GLY A 45 3.19 -5.02 -33.15
C GLY A 45 1.96 -5.11 -32.25
N MET A 46 1.34 -6.28 -32.04
CA MET A 46 0.11 -6.39 -31.21
C MET A 46 0.20 -7.37 -30.03
N MET A 47 1.32 -8.01 -29.78
CA MET A 47 1.50 -8.95 -28.63
C MET A 47 2.45 -8.45 -27.54
N GLY A 48 3.01 -7.25 -27.64
CA GLY A 48 3.96 -6.72 -26.66
C GLY A 48 3.36 -6.36 -25.29
N GLY A 49 2.06 -6.08 -25.23
CA GLY A 49 1.41 -5.65 -23.99
C GLY A 49 1.04 -6.76 -22.99
N MET A 50 0.88 -8.01 -23.46
CA MET A 50 0.54 -9.14 -22.59
C MET A 50 1.75 -9.79 -21.92
N GLY A 51 2.93 -9.71 -22.52
CA GLY A 51 4.14 -10.31 -21.99
C GLY A 51 4.69 -9.64 -20.73
N GLU A 52 4.52 -8.33 -20.62
CA GLU A 52 4.97 -7.58 -19.44
C GLU A 52 4.05 -7.76 -18.23
N MET A 53 2.75 -8.04 -18.45
CA MET A 53 1.81 -8.41 -17.38
C MET A 53 2.09 -9.79 -16.79
N MET A 54 2.79 -10.67 -17.50
CA MET A 54 3.07 -12.06 -17.09
C MET A 54 4.52 -12.29 -16.61
N GLN A 55 5.27 -11.26 -16.26
CA GLN A 55 6.56 -11.49 -15.60
C GLN A 55 6.34 -12.07 -14.19
N PRO A 56 6.73 -13.32 -13.91
CA PRO A 56 6.43 -14.00 -12.64
C PRO A 56 6.93 -13.25 -11.41
N GLY A 57 8.02 -12.48 -11.53
CA GLY A 57 8.58 -11.71 -10.42
C GLY A 57 7.73 -10.53 -9.94
N ASN A 58 6.85 -9.99 -10.79
CA ASN A 58 6.12 -8.75 -10.48
C ASN A 58 4.75 -9.00 -9.83
N MET A 59 4.14 -10.16 -10.05
CA MET A 59 2.87 -10.57 -9.44
C MET A 59 3.04 -11.52 -8.25
N MET A 60 4.08 -12.36 -8.28
CA MET A 60 4.29 -13.40 -7.27
C MET A 60 4.63 -12.83 -5.88
N GLY A 61 5.32 -11.69 -5.80
CA GLY A 61 5.71 -11.09 -4.52
C GLY A 61 4.50 -10.69 -3.64
N PRO A 62 3.66 -9.73 -4.08
CA PRO A 62 2.50 -9.28 -3.29
C PRO A 62 1.44 -10.37 -3.11
N MET A 63 1.26 -11.27 -4.10
CA MET A 63 0.34 -12.40 -3.97
C MET A 63 0.84 -13.41 -2.94
N ARG A 64 2.13 -13.72 -2.96
CA ARG A 64 2.74 -14.62 -1.98
C ARG A 64 2.63 -14.08 -0.56
N THR A 65 2.98 -12.81 -0.33
CA THR A 65 2.84 -12.19 1.00
C THR A 65 1.39 -12.11 1.46
N GLY A 66 0.46 -11.82 0.55
CA GLY A 66 -0.97 -11.89 0.84
C GLY A 66 -1.44 -13.28 1.25
N MET A 67 -1.02 -14.31 0.52
CA MET A 67 -1.35 -15.71 0.85
C MET A 67 -0.77 -16.11 2.22
N GLU A 68 0.46 -15.72 2.51
CA GLU A 68 1.09 -16.00 3.81
C GLU A 68 0.35 -15.30 4.97
N LEU A 69 -0.13 -14.08 4.77
CA LEU A 69 -0.98 -13.39 5.75
C LEU A 69 -2.31 -14.11 5.98
N PHE A 70 -2.95 -14.67 4.94
CA PHE A 70 -4.14 -15.53 5.11
C PHE A 70 -3.85 -16.77 5.96
N MET A 71 -2.70 -17.40 5.78
CA MET A 71 -2.27 -18.53 6.60
C MET A 71 -2.01 -18.15 8.06
N ARG A 72 -1.57 -16.92 8.30
CA ARG A 72 -1.23 -16.37 9.63
C ARG A 72 -2.34 -15.52 10.24
N HIS A 73 -3.55 -15.49 9.66
CA HIS A 73 -4.61 -14.57 10.06
C HIS A 73 -4.92 -14.59 11.56
N ALA A 74 -4.86 -15.75 12.20
CA ALA A 74 -5.09 -15.90 13.64
C ALA A 74 -4.08 -15.14 14.54
N GLN A 75 -2.92 -14.76 14.00
CA GLN A 75 -1.90 -13.96 14.67
C GLN A 75 -2.11 -12.46 14.46
N ILE A 76 -3.07 -12.06 13.62
CA ILE A 76 -3.30 -10.68 13.21
C ILE A 76 -4.47 -10.09 14.01
N ARG A 77 -4.27 -8.91 14.55
CA ARG A 77 -5.33 -8.08 15.14
C ARG A 77 -5.60 -6.89 14.25
N ARG A 78 -6.87 -6.61 14.02
CA ARG A 78 -7.29 -5.46 13.24
C ARG A 78 -8.40 -4.70 13.96
N THR A 79 -8.21 -3.39 14.07
CA THR A 79 -9.22 -2.45 14.59
C THR A 79 -9.53 -1.44 13.49
N VAL A 80 -10.82 -1.23 13.25
CA VAL A 80 -11.31 -0.23 12.30
C VAL A 80 -12.15 0.80 13.05
N THR A 81 -11.86 2.06 12.82
CA THR A 81 -12.62 3.21 13.35
C THR A 81 -13.22 3.95 12.17
N ASP A 82 -14.54 4.07 12.15
CA ASP A 82 -15.25 4.87 11.17
C ASP A 82 -14.99 6.35 11.42
N LEU A 83 -14.64 7.07 10.35
CA LEU A 83 -14.54 8.52 10.32
C LEU A 83 -15.75 9.07 9.55
N PRO A 84 -16.13 10.35 9.76
CA PRO A 84 -17.22 10.98 9.01
C PRO A 84 -17.04 10.84 7.48
N ASN A 85 -15.80 10.89 7.00
CA ASN A 85 -15.42 10.91 5.60
C ASN A 85 -14.53 9.71 5.17
N GLY A 86 -14.50 8.61 5.94
CA GLY A 86 -13.68 7.46 5.62
C GLY A 86 -13.49 6.50 6.78
N VAL A 87 -12.29 5.93 6.91
CA VAL A 87 -11.92 5.01 7.99
C VAL A 87 -10.47 5.23 8.46
N ARG A 88 -10.19 4.87 9.71
CA ARG A 88 -8.84 4.56 10.20
C ARG A 88 -8.80 3.09 10.58
N ALA A 89 -7.80 2.38 10.09
CA ALA A 89 -7.61 0.95 10.38
C ALA A 89 -6.20 0.69 10.90
N VAL A 90 -6.09 -0.02 12.01
CA VAL A 90 -4.82 -0.48 12.60
C VAL A 90 -4.76 -1.99 12.45
N THR A 91 -3.69 -2.51 11.84
CA THR A 91 -3.46 -3.94 11.62
C THR A 91 -2.10 -4.32 12.17
N GLU A 92 -2.06 -5.21 13.14
CA GLU A 92 -0.86 -5.52 13.91
C GLU A 92 -0.78 -7.01 14.27
N SER A 93 0.44 -7.46 14.59
CA SER A 93 0.71 -8.77 15.16
C SER A 93 1.76 -8.67 16.26
N ASN A 94 1.64 -9.51 17.30
CA ASN A 94 2.69 -9.66 18.31
C ASN A 94 3.83 -10.57 17.81
N ASP A 95 3.62 -11.32 16.73
CA ASP A 95 4.67 -12.09 16.06
C ASP A 95 5.48 -11.17 15.15
N PRO A 96 6.79 -11.01 15.35
CA PRO A 96 7.60 -10.06 14.57
C PRO A 96 7.64 -10.37 13.07
N GLN A 97 7.59 -11.65 12.69
CA GLN A 97 7.59 -12.06 11.29
C GLN A 97 6.27 -11.67 10.61
N THR A 98 5.15 -11.91 11.30
CA THR A 98 3.82 -11.51 10.80
C THR A 98 3.70 -9.98 10.74
N ALA A 99 4.23 -9.25 11.72
CA ALA A 99 4.26 -7.78 11.70
C ALA A 99 5.05 -7.26 10.48
N ALA A 100 6.22 -7.82 10.20
CA ALA A 100 7.03 -7.47 9.03
C ALA A 100 6.31 -7.81 7.71
N LEU A 101 5.60 -8.94 7.64
CA LEU A 101 4.78 -9.30 6.47
C LEU A 101 3.64 -8.32 6.24
N ILE A 102 2.95 -7.87 7.29
CA ILE A 102 1.89 -6.85 7.20
C ILE A 102 2.47 -5.56 6.60
N GLN A 103 3.58 -5.08 7.14
CA GLN A 103 4.25 -3.86 6.68
C GLN A 103 4.67 -3.98 5.21
N ALA A 104 5.34 -5.08 4.84
CA ALA A 104 5.81 -5.32 3.48
C ALA A 104 4.67 -5.44 2.47
N HIS A 105 3.57 -6.12 2.84
CA HIS A 105 2.40 -6.29 1.98
C HIS A 105 1.72 -4.94 1.69
N VAL A 106 1.42 -4.17 2.73
CA VAL A 106 0.71 -2.89 2.59
C VAL A 106 1.55 -1.87 1.82
N ASP A 107 2.85 -1.78 2.12
CA ASP A 107 3.77 -0.91 1.41
C ASP A 107 3.86 -1.28 -0.08
N ALA A 108 3.93 -2.57 -0.42
CA ALA A 108 3.91 -3.03 -1.81
C ALA A 108 2.60 -2.68 -2.53
N MET A 109 1.44 -2.81 -1.85
CA MET A 109 0.14 -2.45 -2.42
C MET A 109 0.04 -0.94 -2.67
N TYR A 110 0.52 -0.10 -1.75
CA TYR A 110 0.50 1.35 -1.90
C TYR A 110 1.44 1.83 -2.99
N ARG A 111 2.64 1.25 -3.12
CA ARG A 111 3.52 1.52 -4.27
C ARG A 111 2.85 1.19 -5.61
N ARG A 112 2.08 0.10 -5.69
CA ARG A 112 1.34 -0.24 -6.91
C ARG A 112 0.23 0.78 -7.20
N LEU A 113 -0.50 1.24 -6.18
CA LEU A 113 -1.48 2.31 -6.31
C LEU A 113 -0.86 3.60 -6.85
N ASP A 114 0.30 4.00 -6.32
CA ASP A 114 1.04 5.20 -6.76
C ASP A 114 1.53 5.08 -8.20
N GLN A 115 1.85 3.87 -8.65
CA GLN A 115 2.28 3.57 -10.02
C GLN A 115 1.11 3.38 -11.00
N GLY A 116 -0.14 3.47 -10.52
CA GLY A 116 -1.33 3.18 -11.34
C GLY A 116 -1.41 1.72 -11.83
N ARG A 117 -0.72 0.80 -11.16
CA ARG A 117 -0.62 -0.61 -11.56
C ARG A 117 -1.73 -1.40 -10.90
N ALA A 118 -2.83 -1.64 -11.63
CA ALA A 118 -3.92 -2.47 -11.17
C ALA A 118 -3.42 -3.83 -10.66
N PHE A 119 -4.08 -4.34 -9.62
CA PHE A 119 -3.82 -5.67 -9.09
C PHE A 119 -5.06 -6.53 -9.29
N PRO A 120 -5.00 -7.54 -10.15
CA PRO A 120 -6.10 -8.47 -10.33
C PRO A 120 -6.18 -9.38 -9.09
N TYR A 121 -7.05 -9.02 -8.15
CA TYR A 121 -7.30 -9.80 -6.94
C TYR A 121 -8.66 -10.49 -7.07
N PRO A 122 -8.71 -11.69 -7.66
CA PRO A 122 -9.99 -12.36 -7.99
C PRO A 122 -10.80 -12.71 -6.74
N MET A 123 -10.19 -12.70 -5.57
CA MET A 123 -10.80 -13.01 -4.28
C MET A 123 -11.33 -11.77 -3.53
N SER A 124 -11.19 -10.58 -4.10
CA SER A 124 -11.64 -9.32 -3.48
C SER A 124 -12.42 -8.49 -4.48
N ARG A 125 -13.58 -7.99 -4.07
CA ARG A 125 -14.38 -7.03 -4.84
C ARG A 125 -13.92 -5.60 -4.62
N SER A 126 -13.50 -5.29 -3.39
CA SER A 126 -13.15 -3.94 -2.99
C SER A 126 -11.75 -3.53 -3.47
N VAL A 127 -10.77 -4.44 -3.51
CA VAL A 127 -9.41 -4.10 -3.95
C VAL A 127 -9.39 -3.56 -5.39
N PRO A 128 -10.01 -4.21 -6.40
CA PRO A 128 -10.08 -3.63 -7.75
C PRO A 128 -10.76 -2.26 -7.78
N ALA A 129 -11.84 -2.06 -6.99
CA ALA A 129 -12.54 -0.78 -6.90
C ALA A 129 -11.65 0.32 -6.30
N MET A 130 -10.88 0.02 -5.22
CA MET A 130 -9.92 0.95 -4.63
C MET A 130 -8.84 1.35 -5.65
N PHE A 131 -8.32 0.40 -6.45
CA PHE A 131 -7.35 0.69 -7.49
C PHE A 131 -7.94 1.53 -8.63
N ALA A 132 -9.13 1.20 -9.11
CA ALA A 132 -9.81 1.95 -10.18
C ALA A 132 -10.09 3.41 -9.79
N HIS A 133 -10.25 3.68 -8.50
CA HIS A 133 -10.57 5.01 -7.97
C HIS A 133 -9.43 5.62 -7.14
N SER A 134 -8.19 5.19 -7.35
CA SER A 134 -7.01 5.56 -6.54
C SER A 134 -6.75 7.07 -6.41
N THR A 135 -7.23 7.89 -7.36
CA THR A 135 -7.12 9.36 -7.35
C THR A 135 -8.30 10.07 -6.68
N ARG A 136 -9.37 9.34 -6.29
CA ARG A 136 -10.60 9.92 -5.74
C ARG A 136 -10.63 9.94 -4.20
N TYR A 137 -9.63 9.38 -3.55
CA TYR A 137 -9.50 9.37 -2.11
C TYR A 137 -8.07 9.69 -1.67
N GLN A 138 -7.94 10.13 -0.44
CA GLN A 138 -6.65 10.36 0.21
C GLN A 138 -6.32 9.17 1.09
N ARG A 139 -5.05 8.82 1.18
CA ARG A 139 -4.55 7.74 2.02
C ARG A 139 -3.28 8.14 2.74
N THR A 140 -3.17 7.74 4.00
CA THR A 140 -1.97 7.88 4.81
C THR A 140 -1.60 6.52 5.38
N LEU A 141 -0.35 6.15 5.24
CA LEU A 141 0.23 4.94 5.81
C LEU A 141 1.23 5.33 6.90
N GLU A 142 1.00 4.82 8.10
CA GLU A 142 1.90 4.94 9.24
C GLU A 142 2.42 3.53 9.59
N THR A 143 3.73 3.34 9.61
CA THR A 143 4.33 2.10 10.13
C THR A 143 4.32 2.16 11.64
N THR A 144 3.77 1.12 12.30
CA THR A 144 3.83 0.94 13.75
C THR A 144 4.90 -0.12 14.09
N PRO A 145 5.36 -0.23 15.35
CA PRO A 145 6.30 -1.27 15.75
C PRO A 145 5.80 -2.70 15.42
N ASN A 146 4.49 -2.91 15.44
CA ASN A 146 3.87 -4.23 15.30
C ASN A 146 3.05 -4.38 14.01
N GLY A 147 3.11 -3.43 13.07
CA GLY A 147 2.33 -3.49 11.84
C GLY A 147 2.15 -2.12 11.18
N VAL A 148 0.90 -1.76 10.88
CA VAL A 148 0.56 -0.51 10.19
C VAL A 148 -0.73 0.12 10.72
N ALA A 149 -0.80 1.45 10.61
CA ALA A 149 -2.04 2.21 10.71
C ALA A 149 -2.31 2.93 9.38
N ILE A 150 -3.52 2.82 8.88
CA ILE A 150 -3.96 3.36 7.61
C ILE A 150 -5.13 4.30 7.86
N THR A 151 -5.10 5.46 7.24
CA THR A 151 -6.25 6.37 7.20
C THR A 151 -6.62 6.62 5.74
N GLU A 152 -7.86 6.34 5.37
CA GLU A 152 -8.40 6.54 4.03
C GLU A 152 -9.65 7.40 4.11
N THR A 153 -9.67 8.50 3.33
CA THR A 153 -10.75 9.49 3.37
C THR A 153 -11.11 9.98 1.97
N ALA A 154 -12.37 10.36 1.77
CA ALA A 154 -12.84 10.96 0.54
C ALA A 154 -13.85 12.07 0.81
N LYS A 155 -14.12 12.89 -0.21
CA LYS A 155 -15.20 13.91 -0.18
C LYS A 155 -16.51 13.34 -0.75
N ASP A 156 -16.41 12.43 -1.69
CA ASP A 156 -17.53 11.83 -2.38
C ASP A 156 -18.16 10.70 -1.55
N PRO A 157 -19.46 10.76 -1.23
CA PRO A 157 -20.13 9.71 -0.47
C PRO A 157 -20.03 8.31 -1.09
N ALA A 158 -20.04 8.20 -2.42
CA ALA A 158 -19.87 6.92 -3.10
C ALA A 158 -18.48 6.34 -2.85
N MET A 159 -17.44 7.17 -2.86
CA MET A 159 -16.09 6.73 -2.56
C MET A 159 -15.92 6.36 -1.07
N ILE A 160 -16.56 7.10 -0.16
CA ILE A 160 -16.59 6.74 1.28
C ILE A 160 -17.22 5.35 1.47
N ALA A 161 -18.27 5.03 0.73
CA ALA A 161 -18.90 3.70 0.78
C ALA A 161 -17.94 2.59 0.32
N ILE A 162 -17.18 2.83 -0.76
CA ILE A 162 -16.14 1.89 -1.26
C ILE A 162 -15.04 1.70 -0.22
N ILE A 163 -14.54 2.76 0.38
CA ILE A 163 -13.53 2.69 1.45
C ILE A 163 -14.00 1.84 2.62
N ARG A 164 -15.25 2.06 3.08
CA ARG A 164 -15.83 1.30 4.18
C ARG A 164 -16.07 -0.17 3.81
N GLU A 165 -16.48 -0.44 2.57
CA GLU A 165 -16.59 -1.81 2.06
C GLU A 165 -15.24 -2.52 2.06
N HIS A 166 -14.20 -1.86 1.56
CA HIS A 166 -12.82 -2.36 1.62
C HIS A 166 -12.40 -2.68 3.05
N ALA A 167 -12.63 -1.78 3.99
CA ALA A 167 -12.28 -1.99 5.39
C ALA A 167 -13.00 -3.21 6.00
N ARG A 168 -14.30 -3.42 5.66
CA ARG A 168 -15.08 -4.60 6.10
C ARG A 168 -14.56 -5.89 5.48
N GLU A 169 -14.27 -5.89 4.18
CA GLU A 169 -13.76 -7.06 3.48
C GLU A 169 -12.41 -7.51 4.06
N ILE A 170 -11.46 -6.58 4.23
CA ILE A 170 -10.16 -6.89 4.86
C ILE A 170 -10.32 -7.39 6.30
N SER A 171 -11.27 -6.84 7.06
CA SER A 171 -11.56 -7.35 8.41
C SER A 171 -12.12 -8.78 8.38
N GLY A 172 -12.89 -9.11 7.34
CA GLY A 172 -13.34 -10.49 7.08
C GLY A 172 -12.17 -11.43 6.79
N PHE A 173 -11.20 -11.00 5.98
CA PHE A 173 -9.99 -11.77 5.70
C PHE A 173 -9.16 -12.03 6.95
N VAL A 174 -8.98 -11.01 7.79
CA VAL A 174 -8.26 -11.17 9.06
C VAL A 174 -9.00 -12.12 10.03
N ARG A 175 -10.32 -12.02 10.12
CA ARG A 175 -11.11 -12.87 11.01
C ARG A 175 -11.16 -14.33 10.56
N ASP A 176 -11.40 -14.58 9.26
CA ASP A 176 -11.78 -15.90 8.74
C ASP A 176 -10.64 -16.56 7.92
N GLY A 177 -9.60 -15.83 7.52
CA GLY A 177 -8.47 -16.36 6.76
C GLY A 177 -8.85 -16.96 5.40
N MET A 178 -8.31 -18.14 5.09
CA MET A 178 -8.53 -18.85 3.82
C MET A 178 -10.01 -19.07 3.46
N PRO A 179 -10.93 -19.43 4.39
CA PRO A 179 -12.36 -19.51 4.08
C PRO A 179 -12.97 -18.20 3.53
N ALA A 180 -12.55 -17.04 4.03
CA ALA A 180 -13.04 -15.77 3.48
C ALA A 180 -12.51 -15.52 2.06
N MET A 181 -11.26 -15.86 1.79
CA MET A 181 -10.66 -15.79 0.46
C MET A 181 -11.44 -16.68 -0.53
N MET A 182 -11.73 -17.93 -0.15
CA MET A 182 -12.47 -18.85 -1.01
C MET A 182 -13.89 -18.37 -1.30
N ARG A 183 -14.59 -17.78 -0.32
CA ARG A 183 -15.91 -17.17 -0.55
C ARG A 183 -15.85 -16.03 -1.57
N GLY A 184 -14.80 -15.22 -1.55
CA GLY A 184 -14.57 -14.15 -2.52
C GLY A 184 -14.42 -14.66 -3.95
N MET A 185 -13.80 -15.83 -4.14
CA MET A 185 -13.60 -16.45 -5.47
C MET A 185 -14.88 -17.05 -6.08
N MET A 186 -15.89 -17.36 -5.26
CA MET A 186 -17.16 -17.99 -5.71
C MET A 186 -18.28 -16.99 -5.99
N GLN A 187 -18.02 -15.70 -5.88
CA GLN A 187 -18.96 -14.61 -6.11
C GLN A 187 -18.69 -13.88 -7.43
#